data_c0c83e94e324e31889778446e986de17
#
_entry.id   c0c83e94e324e31889778446e986de17
#
_cell.length_a   1.000
_cell.length_b   1.000
_cell.length_c   1.000
_cell.angle_alpha   90.00
_cell.angle_beta   90.00
_cell.angle_gamma   90.00
#
_symmetry.space_group_name_H-M   'P 1'
#
loop_
_entity.id
_entity.type
_entity.pdbx_description
1 polymer ?
#
loop_
_entity_poly.entity_id
_entity_poly.type
_entity_poly.pdbx_seq_one_letter_code
_entity_poly.pdbx_strand_id
1 'polypeptide(L)'
;MSTTTMSHTALTPPPQPSGWLSLQASSRVIGAILFPMTILGIVYYDSLVPLLDQWVNNDTYSHGPLVPLVSAVLIWQKRMELAERTDGGSWWGLPIIALGIVFYIVGELTTLFIILQVSLWCLLVGLLVSALGTRAVASIAFPIGYLLTALPLPKFLYEGLSGQLQLMSSALGVGCLQ
;
A
#
# COMPACT_ATOMS: atom_id res chain seq x y z
N MET A 1 24.40 -26.85 59.68
CA MET A 1 23.14 -26.74 58.94
C MET A 1 22.97 -25.27 58.55
N SER A 2 23.47 -24.91 57.34
CA SER A 2 23.37 -23.53 56.83
C SER A 2 22.30 -23.53 55.74
N THR A 3 21.17 -22.94 56.03
CA THR A 3 20.07 -22.70 55.09
C THR A 3 20.39 -21.50 54.22
N THR A 4 20.76 -21.75 52.99
CA THR A 4 20.95 -20.70 51.95
C THR A 4 19.56 -20.23 51.49
N THR A 5 19.14 -19.06 51.92
CA THR A 5 17.96 -18.37 51.42
C THR A 5 18.24 -17.86 50.01
N MET A 6 17.69 -18.52 49.00
CA MET A 6 17.63 -18.01 47.63
C MET A 6 16.70 -16.79 47.60
N SER A 7 17.27 -15.60 47.51
CA SER A 7 16.52 -14.38 47.22
C SER A 7 16.00 -14.45 45.78
N HIS A 8 14.71 -14.66 45.60
CA HIS A 8 14.01 -14.44 44.36
C HIS A 8 14.12 -12.95 43.99
N THR A 9 15.08 -12.61 43.16
CA THR A 9 15.11 -11.31 42.49
C THR A 9 13.86 -11.28 41.59
N ALA A 10 12.81 -10.63 42.05
CA ALA A 10 11.64 -10.36 41.24
C ALA A 10 12.08 -9.57 40.01
N LEU A 11 12.04 -10.18 38.84
CA LEU A 11 12.20 -9.52 37.56
C LEU A 11 11.09 -8.49 37.45
N THR A 12 11.38 -7.24 37.76
CA THR A 12 10.49 -6.12 37.47
C THR A 12 10.26 -6.10 35.96
N PRO A 13 9.00 -6.17 35.49
CA PRO A 13 8.74 -6.06 34.07
C PRO A 13 9.30 -4.73 33.56
N PRO A 14 9.82 -4.69 32.30
CA PRO A 14 10.35 -3.46 31.74
C PRO A 14 9.29 -2.36 31.83
N PRO A 15 9.68 -1.11 32.13
CA PRO A 15 8.75 -0.01 32.26
C PRO A 15 7.97 0.14 30.93
N GLN A 16 6.64 0.03 31.04
CA GLN A 16 5.75 0.27 29.90
C GLN A 16 5.96 1.71 29.42
N PRO A 17 6.09 1.95 28.12
CA PRO A 17 6.24 3.29 27.60
C PRO A 17 5.06 4.14 28.09
N SER A 18 5.38 5.24 28.75
CA SER A 18 4.38 6.19 29.25
C SER A 18 3.46 6.62 28.09
N GLY A 19 2.16 6.70 28.33
CA GLY A 19 1.14 6.91 27.30
C GLY A 19 1.38 8.10 26.35
N TRP A 20 2.11 9.13 26.79
CA TRP A 20 2.52 10.26 25.94
C TRP A 20 3.61 9.90 24.92
N LEU A 21 4.52 8.97 25.22
CA LEU A 21 5.51 8.47 24.27
C LEU A 21 4.84 7.66 23.15
N SER A 22 3.84 6.87 23.46
CA SER A 22 3.06 6.15 22.46
C SER A 22 2.25 7.07 21.55
N LEU A 23 1.72 8.16 22.10
CA LEU A 23 1.00 9.19 21.32
C LEU A 23 1.94 9.95 20.38
N GLN A 24 3.15 10.31 20.82
CA GLN A 24 4.14 10.98 19.97
C GLN A 24 4.68 10.06 18.88
N ALA A 25 4.94 8.80 19.18
CA ALA A 25 5.34 7.81 18.18
C ALA A 25 4.25 7.62 17.13
N SER A 26 2.99 7.51 17.56
CA SER A 26 1.85 7.38 16.65
C SER A 26 1.66 8.62 15.75
N SER A 27 1.82 9.84 16.31
CA SER A 27 1.67 11.08 15.52
C SER A 27 2.75 11.24 14.45
N ARG A 28 3.99 10.83 14.72
CA ARG A 28 5.08 10.83 13.73
C ARG A 28 4.79 9.87 12.57
N VAL A 29 4.32 8.67 12.87
CA VAL A 29 3.95 7.68 11.85
C VAL A 29 2.78 8.18 10.99
N ILE A 30 1.76 8.74 11.63
CA ILE A 30 0.61 9.33 10.91
C ILE A 30 1.08 10.48 10.01
N GLY A 31 1.92 11.39 10.49
CA GLY A 31 2.48 12.47 9.69
C GLY A 31 3.32 11.96 8.52
N ALA A 32 4.15 10.94 8.74
CA ALA A 32 4.98 10.31 7.71
C ALA A 32 4.16 9.57 6.62
N ILE A 33 2.92 9.21 6.90
CA ILE A 33 2.00 8.62 5.92
C ILE A 33 1.15 9.70 5.24
N LEU A 34 0.60 10.64 6.00
CA LEU A 34 -0.29 11.68 5.46
C LEU A 34 0.46 12.64 4.53
N PHE A 35 1.69 13.00 4.85
CA PHE A 35 2.49 13.93 4.04
C PHE A 35 2.71 13.42 2.60
N PRO A 36 3.22 12.20 2.38
CA PRO A 36 3.32 11.63 1.04
C PRO A 36 1.98 11.50 0.32
N MET A 37 0.93 11.07 1.04
CA MET A 37 -0.42 10.93 0.48
C MET A 37 -0.96 12.27 -0.03
N THR A 38 -0.74 13.36 0.70
CA THR A 38 -1.16 14.70 0.27
C THR A 38 -0.41 15.17 -0.96
N ILE A 39 0.91 14.98 -1.01
CA ILE A 39 1.72 15.33 -2.17
C ILE A 39 1.26 14.55 -3.40
N LEU A 40 1.09 13.23 -3.28
CA LEU A 40 0.63 12.40 -4.37
C LEU A 40 -0.80 12.77 -4.81
N GLY A 41 -1.69 13.09 -3.88
CA GLY A 41 -3.04 13.57 -4.19
C GLY A 41 -3.04 14.86 -5.02
N ILE A 42 -2.12 15.76 -4.75
CA ILE A 42 -1.98 17.02 -5.53
C ILE A 42 -1.38 16.75 -6.91
N VAL A 43 -0.28 16.00 -6.98
CA VAL A 43 0.44 15.71 -8.24
C VAL A 43 -0.41 14.88 -9.20
N TYR A 44 -1.16 13.91 -8.68
CA TYR A 44 -1.97 13.01 -9.49
C TYR A 44 -3.46 13.38 -9.54
N TYR A 45 -3.80 14.63 -9.19
CA TYR A 45 -5.20 15.07 -9.17
C TYR A 45 -5.92 14.77 -10.48
N ASP A 46 -5.32 15.11 -11.62
CA ASP A 46 -5.90 14.90 -12.96
C ASP A 46 -6.06 13.42 -13.33
N SER A 47 -5.24 12.54 -12.74
CA SER A 47 -5.34 11.09 -12.92
C SER A 47 -6.29 10.43 -11.93
N LEU A 48 -6.45 11.01 -10.74
CA LEU A 48 -7.31 10.48 -9.68
C LEU A 48 -8.80 10.77 -9.96
N VAL A 49 -9.13 11.90 -10.56
CA VAL A 49 -10.51 12.26 -10.89
C VAL A 49 -11.16 11.22 -11.83
N PRO A 50 -10.55 10.85 -12.98
CA PRO A 50 -11.08 9.78 -13.82
C PRO A 50 -11.12 8.41 -13.13
N LEU A 51 -10.18 8.13 -12.21
CA LEU A 51 -10.17 6.90 -11.43
C LEU A 51 -11.38 6.83 -10.49
N LEU A 52 -11.67 7.91 -9.78
CA LEU A 52 -12.84 8.01 -8.91
C LEU A 52 -14.15 7.91 -9.71
N ASP A 53 -14.21 8.51 -10.89
CA ASP A 53 -15.36 8.41 -11.79
C ASP A 53 -15.59 6.96 -12.24
N GLN A 54 -14.53 6.22 -12.58
CA GLN A 54 -14.62 4.79 -12.88
C GLN A 54 -15.10 3.95 -11.70
N TRP A 55 -14.73 4.28 -10.48
CA TRP A 55 -15.17 3.56 -9.27
C TRP A 55 -16.64 3.80 -8.96
N VAL A 56 -17.17 4.99 -9.28
CA VAL A 56 -18.58 5.35 -9.00
C VAL A 56 -19.51 4.91 -10.11
N ASN A 57 -19.11 5.06 -11.37
CA ASN A 57 -19.97 4.90 -12.54
C ASN A 57 -19.80 3.55 -13.25
N ASN A 58 -18.85 2.70 -12.82
CA ASN A 58 -18.60 1.40 -13.44
C ASN A 58 -18.81 0.27 -12.43
N ASP A 59 -19.82 -0.56 -12.64
CA ASP A 59 -20.17 -1.69 -11.76
C ASP A 59 -19.01 -2.67 -11.57
N THR A 60 -18.15 -2.83 -12.58
CA THR A 60 -16.97 -3.71 -12.51
C THR A 60 -15.96 -3.25 -11.46
N TYR A 61 -15.87 -1.95 -11.18
CA TYR A 61 -14.92 -1.34 -10.26
C TYR A 61 -15.56 -0.75 -9.00
N SER A 62 -16.82 -1.10 -8.71
CA SER A 62 -17.56 -0.61 -7.54
C SER A 62 -16.90 -0.92 -6.19
N HIS A 63 -16.01 -1.94 -6.14
CA HIS A 63 -15.19 -2.25 -4.97
C HIS A 63 -13.96 -1.31 -4.81
N GLY A 64 -13.67 -0.48 -5.82
CA GLY A 64 -12.52 0.43 -5.83
C GLY A 64 -12.40 1.32 -4.60
N PRO A 65 -13.44 2.03 -4.16
CA PRO A 65 -13.41 2.88 -2.96
C PRO A 65 -13.15 2.11 -1.67
N LEU A 66 -13.56 0.83 -1.62
CA LEU A 66 -13.38 -0.02 -0.43
C LEU A 66 -11.91 -0.37 -0.19
N VAL A 67 -11.12 -0.52 -1.25
CA VAL A 67 -9.71 -0.94 -1.17
C VAL A 67 -8.84 0.05 -0.37
N PRO A 68 -8.82 1.38 -0.65
CA PRO A 68 -8.06 2.31 0.14
C PRO A 68 -8.56 2.42 1.59
N LEU A 69 -9.88 2.27 1.81
CA LEU A 69 -10.46 2.29 3.15
C LEU A 69 -9.98 1.08 3.98
N VAL A 70 -10.03 -0.12 3.43
CA VAL A 70 -9.53 -1.34 4.08
C VAL A 70 -8.03 -1.24 4.32
N SER A 71 -7.24 -0.76 3.35
CA SER A 71 -5.80 -0.54 3.52
C SER A 71 -5.50 0.44 4.64
N ALA A 72 -6.26 1.54 4.74
CA ALA A 72 -6.10 2.52 5.81
C ALA A 72 -6.38 1.91 7.19
N VAL A 73 -7.44 1.09 7.32
CA VAL A 73 -7.76 0.37 8.57
C VAL A 73 -6.65 -0.62 8.93
N LEU A 74 -6.13 -1.39 7.98
CA LEU A 74 -5.04 -2.34 8.22
C LEU A 74 -3.74 -1.64 8.65
N ILE A 75 -3.40 -0.50 8.03
CA ILE A 75 -2.26 0.32 8.42
C ILE A 75 -2.47 0.90 9.82
N TRP A 76 -3.68 1.38 10.10
CA TRP A 76 -4.03 1.90 11.42
C TRP A 76 -3.89 0.84 12.53
N GLN A 77 -4.32 -0.39 12.29
CA GLN A 77 -4.15 -1.50 13.23
C GLN A 77 -2.67 -1.77 13.54
N LYS A 78 -1.80 -1.61 12.53
CA LYS A 78 -0.35 -1.84 12.66
C LYS A 78 0.45 -0.61 13.10
N ARG A 79 -0.19 0.51 13.44
CA ARG A 79 0.50 1.77 13.74
C ARG A 79 1.53 1.67 14.86
N MET A 80 1.29 0.85 15.87
CA MET A 80 2.23 0.66 16.99
C MET A 80 3.45 -0.14 16.55
N GLU A 81 3.26 -1.21 15.79
CA GLU A 81 4.34 -2.00 15.18
C GLU A 81 5.18 -1.14 14.23
N LEU A 82 4.52 -0.28 13.44
CA LEU A 82 5.19 0.69 12.59
C LEU A 82 6.09 1.64 13.39
N ALA A 83 5.56 2.20 14.49
CA ALA A 83 6.29 3.12 15.34
C ALA A 83 7.54 2.49 15.94
N GLU A 84 7.48 1.22 16.33
CA GLU A 84 8.62 0.46 16.87
C GLU A 84 9.67 0.13 15.80
N ARG A 85 9.25 -0.09 14.56
CA ARG A 85 10.12 -0.50 13.44
C ARG A 85 10.63 0.66 12.60
N THR A 86 10.22 1.89 12.91
CA THR A 86 10.65 3.09 12.18
C THR A 86 12.06 3.47 12.61
N ASP A 87 13.05 3.16 11.78
CA ASP A 87 14.48 3.44 11.99
C ASP A 87 14.91 4.84 11.48
N GLY A 88 13.96 5.76 11.24
CA GLY A 88 14.26 7.14 10.83
C GLY A 88 14.44 7.36 9.33
N GLY A 89 13.89 6.49 8.50
CA GLY A 89 13.95 6.61 7.03
C GLY A 89 15.05 5.76 6.39
N SER A 90 14.95 5.57 5.08
CA SER A 90 15.93 4.77 4.32
C SER A 90 16.27 5.40 2.97
N TRP A 91 17.55 5.45 2.66
CA TRP A 91 18.06 5.89 1.35
C TRP A 91 17.56 5.01 0.19
N TRP A 92 17.13 3.77 0.46
CA TRP A 92 16.55 2.88 -0.53
C TRP A 92 15.22 3.40 -1.11
N GLY A 93 14.58 4.34 -0.46
CA GLY A 93 13.42 5.05 -1.01
C GLY A 93 13.74 5.91 -2.23
N LEU A 94 14.95 6.51 -2.29
CA LEU A 94 15.34 7.41 -3.38
C LEU A 94 15.35 6.77 -4.77
N PRO A 95 15.98 5.59 -4.99
CA PRO A 95 15.94 4.94 -6.30
C PRO A 95 14.53 4.52 -6.71
N ILE A 96 13.66 4.17 -5.76
CA ILE A 96 12.26 3.84 -6.05
C ILE A 96 11.50 5.11 -6.45
N ILE A 97 11.74 6.23 -5.79
CA ILE A 97 11.16 7.54 -6.16
C ILE A 97 11.64 7.95 -7.55
N ALA A 98 12.94 7.84 -7.83
CA ALA A 98 13.50 8.16 -9.14
C ALA A 98 12.85 7.32 -10.25
N LEU A 99 12.68 6.02 -10.04
CA LEU A 99 11.96 5.14 -10.96
C LEU A 99 10.49 5.56 -11.13
N GLY A 100 9.82 5.92 -10.04
CA GLY A 100 8.46 6.45 -10.06
C GLY A 100 8.34 7.73 -10.90
N ILE A 101 9.28 8.67 -10.77
CA ILE A 101 9.31 9.90 -11.57
C ILE A 101 9.53 9.60 -13.05
N VAL A 102 10.41 8.65 -13.39
CA VAL A 102 10.60 8.23 -14.77
C VAL A 102 9.31 7.66 -15.36
N PHE A 103 8.62 6.79 -14.62
CA PHE A 103 7.34 6.25 -15.06
C PHE A 103 6.26 7.35 -15.15
N TYR A 104 6.29 8.35 -14.29
CA TYR A 104 5.39 9.50 -14.39
C TYR A 104 5.58 10.26 -15.70
N ILE A 105 6.81 10.61 -16.02
CA ILE A 105 7.14 11.33 -17.27
C ILE A 105 6.77 10.49 -18.50
N VAL A 106 7.09 9.20 -18.51
CA VAL A 106 6.74 8.30 -19.61
C VAL A 106 5.23 8.15 -19.73
N GLY A 107 4.52 8.01 -18.61
CA GLY A 107 3.06 7.88 -18.58
C GLY A 107 2.37 9.12 -19.12
N GLU A 108 2.84 10.31 -18.77
CA GLU A 108 2.33 11.60 -19.26
C GLU A 108 2.56 11.76 -20.77
N LEU A 109 3.77 11.42 -21.24
CA LEU A 109 4.12 11.51 -22.66
C LEU A 109 3.36 10.49 -23.53
N THR A 110 3.08 9.30 -23.01
CA THR A 110 2.40 8.23 -23.75
C THR A 110 0.89 8.23 -23.58
N THR A 111 0.36 9.07 -22.67
CA THR A 111 -1.08 9.08 -22.28
C THR A 111 -1.62 7.72 -21.83
N LEU A 112 -0.73 6.80 -21.41
CA LEU A 112 -1.08 5.48 -20.93
C LEU A 112 -1.38 5.50 -19.44
N PHE A 113 -2.65 5.50 -19.06
CA PHE A 113 -3.10 5.53 -17.66
C PHE A 113 -2.46 4.45 -16.79
N ILE A 114 -2.15 3.27 -17.34
CA ILE A 114 -1.53 2.19 -16.56
C ILE A 114 -0.12 2.56 -16.10
N ILE A 115 0.67 3.25 -16.93
CA ILE A 115 2.01 3.68 -16.56
C ILE A 115 1.94 4.75 -15.47
N LEU A 116 0.98 5.68 -15.56
CA LEU A 116 0.72 6.66 -14.51
C LEU A 116 0.31 6.01 -13.19
N GLN A 117 -0.53 4.97 -13.24
CA GLN A 117 -0.94 4.22 -12.04
C GLN A 117 0.21 3.47 -11.39
N VAL A 118 1.06 2.80 -12.19
CA VAL A 118 2.28 2.13 -11.70
C VAL A 118 3.24 3.16 -11.11
N SER A 119 3.39 4.32 -11.75
CA SER A 119 4.17 5.45 -11.24
C SER A 119 3.66 5.92 -9.87
N LEU A 120 2.36 6.14 -9.73
CA LEU A 120 1.72 6.52 -8.47
C LEU A 120 2.07 5.52 -7.35
N TRP A 121 1.96 4.22 -7.66
CA TRP A 121 2.27 3.17 -6.68
C TRP A 121 3.76 3.14 -6.34
N CYS A 122 4.67 3.27 -7.31
CA CYS A 122 6.11 3.35 -7.07
C CYS A 122 6.47 4.56 -6.21
N LEU A 123 5.90 5.74 -6.50
CA LEU A 123 6.12 6.95 -5.70
C LEU A 123 5.58 6.80 -4.28
N LEU A 124 4.40 6.21 -4.12
CA LEU A 124 3.84 5.92 -2.79
C LEU A 124 4.80 5.04 -1.97
N VAL A 125 5.22 3.92 -2.54
CA VAL A 125 6.16 2.99 -1.86
C VAL A 125 7.49 3.66 -1.59
N GLY A 126 8.06 4.38 -2.56
CA GLY A 126 9.34 5.07 -2.43
C GLY A 126 9.32 6.14 -1.33
N LEU A 127 8.26 6.95 -1.27
CA LEU A 127 8.08 7.96 -0.23
C LEU A 127 7.89 7.34 1.16
N LEU A 128 7.12 6.26 1.26
CA LEU A 128 6.95 5.53 2.52
C LEU A 128 8.26 4.89 2.99
N VAL A 129 9.03 4.29 2.09
CA VAL A 129 10.36 3.72 2.40
C VAL A 129 11.34 4.81 2.83
N SER A 130 11.31 5.96 2.17
CA SER A 130 12.15 7.10 2.53
C SER A 130 11.79 7.69 3.90
N ALA A 131 10.49 7.72 4.25
CA ALA A 131 10.00 8.32 5.49
C ALA A 131 10.07 7.37 6.71
N LEU A 132 9.64 6.12 6.53
CA LEU A 132 9.49 5.13 7.61
C LEU A 132 10.64 4.12 7.68
N GLY A 133 11.35 3.92 6.58
CA GLY A 133 12.38 2.89 6.45
C GLY A 133 11.85 1.57 5.90
N THR A 134 12.77 0.75 5.38
CA THR A 134 12.44 -0.52 4.71
C THR A 134 11.77 -1.54 5.63
N ARG A 135 12.20 -1.62 6.90
CA ARG A 135 11.66 -2.56 7.89
C ARG A 135 10.22 -2.24 8.26
N ALA A 136 9.91 -0.95 8.45
CA ALA A 136 8.57 -0.49 8.75
C ALA A 136 7.62 -0.74 7.56
N VAL A 137 8.05 -0.40 6.34
CA VAL A 137 7.25 -0.64 5.12
C VAL A 137 7.04 -2.13 4.86
N ALA A 138 8.01 -2.99 5.15
CA ALA A 138 7.84 -4.44 5.04
C ALA A 138 6.72 -4.98 5.95
N SER A 139 6.50 -4.41 7.14
CA SER A 139 5.38 -4.83 8.01
C SER A 139 4.00 -4.45 7.47
N ILE A 140 3.92 -3.43 6.61
CA ILE A 140 2.68 -3.01 5.92
C ILE A 140 2.70 -3.33 4.42
N ALA A 141 3.59 -4.23 3.97
CA ALA A 141 3.66 -4.63 2.57
C ALA A 141 2.33 -5.20 2.05
N PHE A 142 1.60 -5.95 2.89
CA PHE A 142 0.29 -6.49 2.50
C PHE A 142 -0.76 -5.39 2.23
N PRO A 143 -1.03 -4.43 3.13
CA PRO A 143 -1.95 -3.32 2.84
C PRO A 143 -1.52 -2.47 1.63
N ILE A 144 -0.21 -2.23 1.46
CA ILE A 144 0.32 -1.49 0.31
C ILE A 144 0.12 -2.29 -0.99
N GLY A 145 0.44 -3.59 -0.98
CA GLY A 145 0.18 -4.47 -2.12
C GLY A 145 -1.30 -4.59 -2.46
N TYR A 146 -2.17 -4.59 -1.45
CA TYR A 146 -3.62 -4.61 -1.64
C TYR A 146 -4.13 -3.35 -2.37
N LEU A 147 -3.51 -2.18 -2.16
CA LEU A 147 -3.84 -0.97 -2.93
C LEU A 147 -3.66 -1.16 -4.45
N LEU A 148 -2.80 -2.08 -4.88
CA LEU A 148 -2.62 -2.37 -6.31
C LEU A 148 -3.89 -2.94 -6.94
N THR A 149 -4.72 -3.63 -6.18
CA THR A 149 -6.00 -4.19 -6.66
C THR A 149 -7.08 -3.12 -6.92
N ALA A 150 -6.91 -1.91 -6.39
CA ALA A 150 -7.78 -0.77 -6.68
C ALA A 150 -7.54 -0.18 -8.07
N LEU A 151 -6.38 -0.48 -8.68
CA LEU A 151 -6.03 0.02 -10.00
C LEU A 151 -6.80 -0.77 -11.06
N PRO A 152 -7.54 -0.09 -11.96
CA PRO A 152 -8.25 -0.78 -13.03
C PRO A 152 -7.26 -1.44 -13.99
N LEU A 153 -7.49 -2.71 -14.29
CA LEU A 153 -6.72 -3.43 -15.29
C LEU A 153 -6.88 -2.76 -16.68
N PRO A 154 -5.80 -2.71 -17.47
CA PRO A 154 -5.89 -2.19 -18.83
C PRO A 154 -6.95 -2.94 -19.63
N LYS A 155 -7.77 -2.21 -20.37
CA LYS A 155 -8.87 -2.78 -21.17
C LYS A 155 -8.40 -3.89 -22.10
N PHE A 156 -7.22 -3.75 -22.74
CA PHE A 156 -6.68 -4.77 -23.63
C PHE A 156 -6.39 -6.11 -22.93
N LEU A 157 -5.99 -6.08 -21.65
CA LEU A 157 -5.73 -7.29 -20.86
C LEU A 157 -7.05 -7.96 -20.47
N TYR A 158 -8.02 -7.15 -20.05
CA TYR A 158 -9.36 -7.63 -19.68
C TYR A 158 -10.10 -8.22 -20.89
N GLU A 159 -10.10 -7.51 -22.03
CA GLU A 159 -10.75 -7.94 -23.25
C GLU A 159 -10.07 -9.18 -23.85
N GLY A 160 -8.72 -9.23 -23.83
CA GLY A 160 -7.98 -10.39 -24.28
C GLY A 160 -8.27 -11.65 -23.46
N LEU A 161 -8.30 -11.52 -22.13
CA LEU A 161 -8.56 -12.64 -21.23
C LEU A 161 -10.02 -13.09 -21.31
N SER A 162 -10.96 -12.15 -21.31
CA SER A 162 -12.40 -12.43 -21.46
C SER A 162 -12.72 -13.09 -22.81
N GLY A 163 -12.10 -12.62 -23.90
CA GLY A 163 -12.27 -13.19 -25.21
C GLY A 163 -11.80 -14.65 -25.29
N GLN A 164 -10.63 -14.95 -24.71
CA GLN A 164 -10.14 -16.33 -24.64
C GLN A 164 -11.04 -17.25 -23.80
N LEU A 165 -11.51 -16.77 -22.65
CA LEU A 165 -12.42 -17.52 -21.80
C LEU A 165 -13.77 -17.78 -22.50
N GLN A 166 -14.30 -16.81 -23.26
CA GLN A 166 -15.51 -16.97 -24.05
C GLN A 166 -15.34 -18.02 -25.15
N LEU A 167 -14.21 -18.00 -25.86
CA LEU A 167 -13.89 -19.00 -26.89
C LEU A 167 -13.78 -20.41 -26.30
N MET A 168 -13.10 -20.55 -25.16
CA MET A 168 -12.98 -21.83 -24.46
C MET A 168 -14.36 -22.34 -23.97
N SER A 169 -15.17 -21.46 -23.39
CA SER A 169 -16.53 -21.80 -22.95
C SER A 169 -17.43 -22.23 -24.12
N SER A 170 -17.35 -21.51 -25.23
CA SER A 170 -18.09 -21.85 -26.46
C SER A 170 -17.65 -23.19 -27.05
N ALA A 171 -16.32 -23.43 -27.10
CA ALA A 171 -15.77 -24.71 -27.60
C ALA A 171 -16.19 -25.90 -26.72
N LEU A 172 -16.19 -25.70 -25.38
CA LEU A 172 -16.71 -26.73 -24.45
C LEU A 172 -18.21 -26.95 -24.62
N GLY A 173 -19.01 -25.92 -24.81
CA GLY A 173 -20.43 -26.01 -25.04
C GLY A 173 -20.77 -26.78 -26.34
N VAL A 174 -20.08 -26.49 -27.42
CA VAL A 174 -20.23 -27.22 -28.69
C VAL A 174 -19.79 -28.69 -28.57
N GLY A 175 -18.69 -28.93 -27.84
CA GLY A 175 -18.19 -30.31 -27.62
C GLY A 175 -19.09 -31.17 -26.73
N CYS A 176 -19.93 -30.57 -25.89
CA CYS A 176 -20.94 -31.29 -25.10
C CYS A 176 -22.23 -31.59 -25.86
N LEU A 177 -22.47 -30.93 -27.00
CA LEU A 177 -23.66 -31.11 -27.86
C LEU A 177 -23.44 -32.08 -29.01
N GLN A 178 -22.22 -32.56 -29.22
CA GLN A 178 -21.87 -33.62 -30.20
C GLN A 178 -21.75 -34.97 -29.49
#